data_0de375eb2c01bd5e12e8c6cccd4d4dd9
#
_entry.id   0de375eb2c01bd5e12e8c6cccd4d4dd9
#
_cell.length_a   1.000
_cell.length_b   1.000
_cell.length_c   1.000
_cell.angle_alpha   90.00
_cell.angle_beta   90.00
_cell.angle_gamma   90.00
#
_symmetry.space_group_name_H-M   'P 1'
#
loop_
_entity.id
_entity.type
_entity.pdbx_description
1 polymer ?
#
loop_
_entity_poly.entity_id
_entity_poly.type
_entity_poly.pdbx_seq_one_letter_code
_entity_poly.pdbx_strand_id
1 'polypeptide(L)'
;KEAQRELAKMLDNVIKIMTYSINMFSNNNREHLQEILELEDSIDQMERDIQESHVQRLTKNQCTPEAGMIFSDLISGLERVADHATNIAFSILDEEPEEK
;
A
#
# COMPACT_ATOMS: atom_id res chain seq x y z
N LYS A 1 2.82 11.23 17.60
CA LYS A 1 1.61 10.50 17.74
C LYS A 1 1.65 9.21 17.00
N GLU A 2 0.95 8.25 17.56
CA GLU A 2 0.99 6.91 17.02
C GLU A 2 0.37 6.83 15.64
N ALA A 3 -0.75 7.48 15.45
CA ALA A 3 -1.44 7.44 14.16
C ALA A 3 -0.57 8.03 13.06
N GLN A 4 0.11 9.11 13.36
CA GLN A 4 1.00 9.74 12.38
C GLN A 4 2.17 8.83 12.03
N ARG A 5 2.68 8.10 13.01
CA ARG A 5 3.78 7.17 12.79
C ARG A 5 3.33 6.02 11.89
N GLU A 6 2.13 5.50 12.17
CA GLU A 6 1.58 4.42 11.36
C GLU A 6 1.38 4.86 9.92
N LEU A 7 0.84 6.07 9.74
CA LEU A 7 0.61 6.60 8.41
C LEU A 7 1.92 6.80 7.66
N ALA A 8 2.93 7.33 8.34
CA ALA A 8 4.23 7.56 7.72
C ALA A 8 4.87 6.26 7.27
N LYS A 9 4.77 5.21 8.07
CA LYS A 9 5.31 3.92 7.70
C LYS A 9 4.61 3.34 6.49
N MET A 10 3.30 3.44 6.44
CA MET A 10 2.56 2.93 5.32
C MET A 10 2.87 3.71 4.07
N LEU A 11 2.94 5.03 4.17
CA LEU A 11 3.29 5.88 3.04
C LEU A 11 4.67 5.52 2.49
N ASP A 12 5.63 5.26 3.38
CA ASP A 12 6.97 4.90 2.97
C ASP A 12 6.94 3.62 2.13
N ASN A 13 6.20 2.62 2.56
CA ASN A 13 6.10 1.37 1.82
C ASN A 13 5.34 1.53 0.52
N VAL A 14 4.33 2.39 0.48
CA VAL A 14 3.60 2.65 -0.75
C VAL A 14 4.53 3.32 -1.77
N ILE A 15 5.36 4.26 -1.33
CA ILE A 15 6.32 4.91 -2.22
C ILE A 15 7.32 3.88 -2.75
N LYS A 16 7.76 2.96 -1.92
CA LYS A 16 8.69 1.92 -2.36
C LYS A 16 8.06 1.04 -3.43
N ILE A 17 6.83 0.59 -3.21
CA ILE A 17 6.19 -0.31 -4.17
C ILE A 17 5.92 0.42 -5.47
N MET A 18 5.58 1.71 -5.40
CA MET A 18 5.40 2.49 -6.60
C MET A 18 6.70 2.63 -7.37
N THR A 19 7.79 2.88 -6.67
CA THR A 19 9.10 3.05 -7.30
C THR A 19 9.52 1.76 -8.00
N TYR A 20 9.40 0.63 -7.32
CA TYR A 20 9.75 -0.65 -7.93
C TYR A 20 8.84 -0.97 -9.11
N SER A 21 7.56 -0.65 -9.00
CA SER A 21 6.61 -0.96 -10.07
C SER A 21 6.91 -0.14 -11.32
N ILE A 22 7.18 1.14 -11.13
CA ILE A 22 7.52 2.02 -12.26
C ILE A 22 8.83 1.55 -12.90
N ASN A 23 9.78 1.16 -12.08
CA ASN A 23 11.05 0.69 -12.57
C ASN A 23 10.87 -0.57 -13.42
N MET A 24 10.07 -1.53 -12.93
CA MET A 24 9.79 -2.73 -13.70
C MET A 24 9.13 -2.42 -15.01
N PHE A 25 8.13 -1.53 -14.97
CA PHE A 25 7.39 -1.19 -16.16
C PHE A 25 8.26 -0.48 -17.18
N SER A 26 9.05 0.49 -16.70
CA SER A 26 9.88 1.29 -17.60
C SER A 26 11.01 0.50 -18.22
N ASN A 27 11.61 -0.38 -17.45
CA ASN A 27 12.77 -1.13 -17.92
C ASN A 27 12.47 -2.56 -18.34
N ASN A 28 11.20 -2.95 -18.24
CA ASN A 28 10.78 -4.30 -18.55
C ASN A 28 11.62 -5.32 -17.78
N ASN A 29 11.87 -5.01 -16.51
CA ASN A 29 12.78 -5.77 -15.68
C ASN A 29 12.02 -6.43 -14.54
N ARG A 30 12.19 -7.72 -14.37
CA ARG A 30 11.47 -8.47 -13.34
C ARG A 30 12.25 -8.71 -12.07
N GLU A 31 13.35 -7.99 -11.94
CA GLU A 31 14.22 -8.20 -10.79
C GLU A 31 13.54 -7.92 -9.47
N HIS A 32 12.63 -6.96 -9.45
CA HIS A 32 12.00 -6.54 -8.20
C HIS A 32 10.64 -7.18 -7.95
N LEU A 33 10.31 -8.21 -8.72
CA LEU A 33 8.98 -8.82 -8.57
C LEU A 33 8.77 -9.37 -7.17
N GLN A 34 9.79 -10.03 -6.62
CA GLN A 34 9.67 -10.60 -5.30
C GLN A 34 9.50 -9.50 -4.24
N GLU A 35 10.26 -8.42 -4.38
CA GLU A 35 10.13 -7.29 -3.45
C GLU A 35 8.75 -6.66 -3.51
N ILE A 36 8.19 -6.56 -4.72
CA ILE A 36 6.85 -5.98 -4.88
C ILE A 36 5.81 -6.86 -4.17
N LEU A 37 5.91 -8.17 -4.34
CA LEU A 37 4.98 -9.09 -3.69
C LEU A 37 5.09 -9.00 -2.17
N GLU A 38 6.31 -8.91 -1.66
CA GLU A 38 6.51 -8.80 -0.22
C GLU A 38 5.99 -7.47 0.31
N LEU A 39 6.21 -6.39 -0.44
CA LEU A 39 5.71 -5.09 -0.05
C LEU A 39 4.18 -5.05 -0.04
N GLU A 40 3.57 -5.70 -1.03
CA GLU A 40 2.12 -5.73 -1.08
C GLU A 40 1.55 -6.45 0.14
N ASP A 41 2.16 -7.58 0.51
CA ASP A 41 1.74 -8.29 1.72
C ASP A 41 1.93 -7.42 2.96
N SER A 42 3.04 -6.72 3.04
CA SER A 42 3.31 -5.84 4.18
C SER A 42 2.30 -4.72 4.26
N ILE A 43 1.97 -4.11 3.12
CA ILE A 43 1.01 -3.02 3.09
C ILE A 43 -0.37 -3.51 3.50
N ASP A 44 -0.77 -4.69 3.02
CA ASP A 44 -2.05 -5.27 3.42
C ASP A 44 -2.10 -5.52 4.91
N GLN A 45 -1.02 -6.05 5.48
CA GLN A 45 -0.97 -6.31 6.91
C GLN A 45 -0.99 -5.01 7.69
N MET A 46 -0.26 -4.00 7.22
CA MET A 46 -0.26 -2.70 7.85
C MET A 46 -1.65 -2.08 7.84
N GLU A 47 -2.35 -2.21 6.72
CA GLU A 47 -3.69 -1.65 6.63
C GLU A 47 -4.60 -2.28 7.68
N ARG A 48 -4.55 -3.59 7.81
CA ARG A 48 -5.37 -4.28 8.81
C ARG A 48 -4.99 -3.87 10.24
N ASP A 49 -3.69 -3.81 10.52
CA ASP A 49 -3.22 -3.46 11.86
C ASP A 49 -3.59 -2.03 12.22
N ILE A 50 -3.45 -1.11 11.26
CA ILE A 50 -3.75 0.28 11.49
C ILE A 50 -5.25 0.48 11.72
N GLN A 51 -6.08 -0.20 10.92
CA GLN A 51 -7.53 -0.08 11.09
C GLN A 51 -7.96 -0.63 12.45
N GLU A 52 -7.33 -1.71 12.89
CA GLU A 52 -7.64 -2.27 14.20
C GLU A 52 -7.24 -1.31 15.31
N SER A 53 -6.05 -0.73 15.23
CA SER A 53 -5.62 0.27 16.21
C SER A 53 -6.54 1.47 16.22
N HIS A 54 -7.02 1.86 15.05
CA HIS A 54 -7.90 2.98 14.92
C HIS A 54 -9.23 2.74 15.62
N VAL A 55 -9.78 1.52 15.45
CA VAL A 55 -11.03 1.17 16.12
C VAL A 55 -10.84 1.24 17.63
N GLN A 56 -9.69 0.77 18.13
CA GLN A 56 -9.41 0.84 19.55
C GLN A 56 -9.35 2.28 20.04
N ARG A 57 -8.73 3.17 19.26
CA ARG A 57 -8.64 4.58 19.62
C ARG A 57 -10.03 5.23 19.68
N LEU A 58 -10.90 4.86 18.72
CA LEU A 58 -12.27 5.36 18.74
C LEU A 58 -13.02 4.89 19.97
N THR A 59 -12.87 3.61 20.30
CA THR A 59 -13.53 3.03 21.46
C THR A 59 -13.11 3.71 22.75
N LYS A 60 -11.86 4.14 22.82
CA LYS A 60 -11.34 4.80 24.02
C LYS A 60 -11.48 6.31 23.97
N ASN A 61 -12.20 6.81 22.97
CA ASN A 61 -12.42 8.26 22.82
C ASN A 61 -11.11 9.03 22.64
N GLN A 62 -10.14 8.41 22.00
CA GLN A 62 -8.86 9.06 21.75
C GLN A 62 -8.82 9.79 20.42
N CYS A 63 -9.87 9.70 19.63
CA CYS A 63 -10.01 10.50 18.43
C CYS A 63 -11.48 10.73 18.15
N THR A 64 -11.77 11.77 17.37
CA THR A 64 -13.16 12.07 17.02
C THR A 64 -13.59 11.17 15.86
N PRO A 65 -14.91 10.95 15.74
CA PRO A 65 -15.39 10.14 14.60
C PRO A 65 -15.04 10.76 13.26
N GLU A 66 -15.08 12.09 13.15
CA GLU A 66 -14.75 12.72 11.87
C GLU A 66 -13.30 12.53 11.51
N ALA A 67 -12.39 12.74 12.47
CA ALA A 67 -10.98 12.54 12.23
C ALA A 67 -10.71 11.07 11.91
N GLY A 68 -11.46 10.19 12.55
CA GLY A 68 -11.32 8.77 12.30
C GLY A 68 -11.70 8.38 10.89
N MET A 69 -12.79 8.97 10.38
CA MET A 69 -13.20 8.69 9.02
C MET A 69 -12.15 9.14 8.02
N ILE A 70 -11.59 10.32 8.23
CA ILE A 70 -10.57 10.83 7.33
C ILE A 70 -9.33 9.93 7.36
N PHE A 71 -8.93 9.52 8.55
CA PHE A 71 -7.75 8.65 8.70
C PHE A 71 -7.98 7.31 8.00
N SER A 72 -9.14 6.72 8.21
CA SER A 72 -9.48 5.44 7.59
C SER A 72 -9.51 5.56 6.06
N ASP A 73 -10.05 6.65 5.54
CA ASP A 73 -10.09 6.89 4.11
C ASP A 73 -8.69 7.05 3.54
N LEU A 74 -7.81 7.72 4.27
CA LEU A 74 -6.42 7.87 3.83
C LEU A 74 -5.74 6.51 3.73
N ILE A 75 -5.90 5.68 4.74
CA ILE A 75 -5.28 4.37 4.78
C ILE A 75 -5.79 3.50 3.62
N SER A 76 -7.09 3.51 3.41
CA SER A 76 -7.68 2.74 2.30
C SER A 76 -7.20 3.26 0.94
N GLY A 77 -7.05 4.58 0.83
CA GLY A 77 -6.56 5.17 -0.40
C GLY A 77 -5.13 4.78 -0.70
N LEU A 78 -4.29 4.74 0.33
CA LEU A 78 -2.91 4.32 0.15
C LEU A 78 -2.81 2.86 -0.28
N GLU A 79 -3.64 2.01 0.31
CA GLU A 79 -3.65 0.60 -0.06
C GLU A 79 -4.10 0.45 -1.52
N ARG A 80 -5.05 1.25 -1.94
CA ARG A 80 -5.53 1.22 -3.31
C ARG A 80 -4.45 1.66 -4.29
N VAL A 81 -3.67 2.67 -3.92
CA VAL A 81 -2.56 3.12 -4.76
C VAL A 81 -1.53 2.00 -4.91
N ALA A 82 -1.21 1.32 -3.82
CA ALA A 82 -0.26 0.22 -3.88
C ALA A 82 -0.78 -0.90 -4.76
N ASP A 83 -2.07 -1.18 -4.70
CA ASP A 83 -2.68 -2.20 -5.51
C ASP A 83 -2.59 -1.86 -6.99
N HIS A 84 -2.85 -0.61 -7.34
CA HIS A 84 -2.72 -0.15 -8.72
C HIS A 84 -1.27 -0.26 -9.19
N ALA A 85 -0.32 0.11 -8.34
CA ALA A 85 1.08 0.02 -8.72
C ALA A 85 1.48 -1.44 -8.99
N THR A 86 1.00 -2.35 -8.16
CA THR A 86 1.27 -3.77 -8.35
C THR A 86 0.70 -4.27 -9.67
N ASN A 87 -0.50 -3.82 -10.00
CA ASN A 87 -1.13 -4.21 -11.25
C ASN A 87 -0.35 -3.69 -12.45
N ILE A 88 0.20 -2.49 -12.36
CA ILE A 88 1.03 -1.95 -13.42
C ILE A 88 2.27 -2.81 -13.61
N ALA A 89 2.92 -3.18 -12.50
CA ALA A 89 4.10 -4.02 -12.59
C ALA A 89 3.78 -5.37 -13.22
N PHE A 90 2.64 -5.96 -12.83
CA PHE A 90 2.29 -7.27 -13.35
C PHE A 90 1.87 -7.24 -14.81
N SER A 91 1.54 -6.07 -15.33
CA SER A 91 1.11 -5.97 -16.72
C SER A 91 2.22 -6.38 -17.68
N ILE A 92 3.49 -6.22 -17.31
CA ILE A 92 4.55 -6.65 -18.21
C ILE A 92 4.61 -8.16 -18.28
N LEU A 93 4.16 -8.86 -17.25
CA LEU A 93 4.12 -10.32 -17.30
C LEU A 93 3.03 -10.81 -18.24
N ASP A 94 1.91 -10.12 -18.21
CA ASP A 94 0.79 -10.49 -19.07
C ASP A 94 1.09 -10.25 -20.53
N GLU A 95 1.77 -9.17 -20.81
CA GLU A 95 2.05 -8.83 -22.18
C GLU A 95 2.92 -9.80 -22.89
N GLU A 96 3.87 -10.37 -22.18
CA GLU A 96 4.80 -11.22 -22.84
C GLU A 96 4.25 -12.45 -23.49
N PRO A 97 3.49 -13.24 -22.80
CA PRO A 97 3.00 -14.47 -23.40
C PRO A 97 2.12 -14.26 -24.58
N GLU A 98 1.53 -13.09 -24.68
CA GLU A 98 0.65 -12.91 -25.73
C GLU A 98 1.25 -12.54 -26.96
N GLU A 99 2.45 -12.27 -26.91
CA GLU A 99 3.08 -11.88 -28.08
C GLU A 99 3.04 -12.85 -29.09
N LYS A 100 2.76 -13.80 -28.89
CA LYS A 100 2.78 -14.74 -29.84
C LYS A 100 1.91 -14.95 -30.59
#